data_2b662ae5cc73d1c5381c882af140fbdb
#
_entry.id   2b662ae5cc73d1c5381c882af140fbdb
#
_cell.length_a   1.000
_cell.length_b   1.000
_cell.length_c   1.000
_cell.angle_alpha   90.00
_cell.angle_beta   90.00
_cell.angle_gamma   90.00
#
_symmetry.space_group_name_H-M   'P 1'
#
loop_
_entity.id
_entity.type
_entity.pdbx_description
1 polymer ?
#
loop_
_entity_poly.entity_id
_entity_poly.type
_entity_poly.pdbx_seq_one_letter_code
_entity_poly.pdbx_strand_id
1 'polypeptide(L)'
;DDISAGIGAPDEDRRGLAGCVPLFKIIGAAAEEGKSLDELLEIGERFSQNVATLAVAMRSCTHPQNNGIITDLPEGIMEIGMGQHGEGGGGRQPLVSADETAAQMVDLLLQQLKPVAGDKMLLIINGVGATTHMELSIVYRKACMVLEEKGFEVCEGRIQEILTVQEQAGFQMIIAR
;
A
#
# COMPACT_ATOMS: atom_id res chain seq x y z
N ASP A 1 -2.70 -1.55 -8.68
CA ASP A 1 -1.72 -1.89 -7.66
C ASP A 1 -2.34 -2.51 -6.40
N ASP A 2 -3.59 -2.12 -6.05
CA ASP A 2 -4.30 -2.69 -4.89
C ASP A 2 -4.64 -4.17 -5.08
N ILE A 3 -4.34 -4.99 -4.07
CA ILE A 3 -4.56 -6.44 -4.09
C ILE A 3 -5.80 -6.88 -3.30
N SER A 4 -6.62 -5.97 -2.84
CA SER A 4 -7.81 -6.27 -2.01
C SER A 4 -8.90 -7.06 -2.76
N ALA A 5 -8.92 -7.00 -4.10
CA ALA A 5 -9.81 -7.84 -4.91
C ALA A 5 -9.44 -9.34 -4.86
N GLY A 6 -8.28 -9.67 -4.28
CA GLY A 6 -7.76 -11.02 -4.12
C GLY A 6 -6.42 -11.23 -4.82
N ILE A 7 -5.65 -12.21 -4.31
CA ILE A 7 -4.38 -12.58 -4.92
C ILE A 7 -4.64 -13.15 -6.32
N GLY A 8 -3.96 -12.60 -7.33
CA GLY A 8 -4.14 -13.00 -8.73
C GLY A 8 -5.40 -12.49 -9.41
N ALA A 9 -6.15 -11.56 -8.78
CA ALA A 9 -7.27 -10.91 -9.45
C ALA A 9 -6.81 -10.18 -10.73
N PRO A 10 -7.65 -10.13 -11.79
CA PRO A 10 -7.36 -9.39 -13.02
C PRO A 10 -7.04 -7.92 -12.75
N ASP A 11 -6.20 -7.31 -13.57
CA ASP A 11 -5.78 -5.92 -13.38
C ASP A 11 -6.95 -4.92 -13.45
N GLU A 12 -7.95 -5.21 -14.30
CA GLU A 12 -9.16 -4.39 -14.43
C GLU A 12 -10.04 -4.37 -13.17
N ASP A 13 -9.92 -5.37 -12.30
CA ASP A 13 -10.65 -5.46 -11.04
C ASP A 13 -9.91 -4.79 -9.87
N ARG A 14 -8.67 -4.32 -10.10
CA ARG A 14 -7.85 -3.71 -9.07
C ARG A 14 -8.00 -2.20 -9.04
N ARG A 15 -8.15 -1.67 -7.86
CA ARG A 15 -8.16 -0.21 -7.63
C ARG A 15 -6.74 0.36 -7.71
N GLY A 16 -6.63 1.67 -7.99
CA GLY A 16 -5.40 2.43 -7.82
C GLY A 16 -5.33 3.02 -6.41
N LEU A 17 -4.28 2.71 -5.66
CA LEU A 17 -3.96 3.30 -4.36
C LEU A 17 -2.60 4.02 -4.42
N ALA A 18 -1.92 4.18 -3.29
CA ALA A 18 -0.67 4.94 -3.22
C ALA A 18 0.48 4.38 -4.10
N GLY A 19 0.38 3.15 -4.58
CA GLY A 19 1.31 2.59 -5.58
C GLY A 19 1.29 3.32 -6.93
N CYS A 20 0.23 4.08 -7.23
CA CYS A 20 0.19 4.95 -8.40
C CYS A 20 1.19 6.12 -8.31
N VAL A 21 1.53 6.59 -7.12
CA VAL A 21 2.40 7.76 -6.94
C VAL A 21 3.84 7.50 -7.39
N PRO A 22 4.52 6.42 -6.98
CA PRO A 22 5.83 6.08 -7.55
C PRO A 22 5.75 5.83 -9.06
N LEU A 23 4.68 5.25 -9.60
CA LEU A 23 4.48 5.11 -11.04
C LEU A 23 4.53 6.47 -11.75
N PHE A 24 3.78 7.47 -11.27
CA PHE A 24 3.79 8.82 -11.86
C PHE A 24 5.18 9.46 -11.81
N LYS A 25 5.92 9.26 -10.72
CA LYS A 25 7.28 9.80 -10.59
C LYS A 25 8.27 9.14 -11.55
N ILE A 26 8.19 7.83 -11.71
CA ILE A 26 9.07 7.06 -12.61
C ILE A 26 8.82 7.47 -14.07
N ILE A 27 7.54 7.49 -14.49
CA ILE A 27 7.19 7.90 -15.86
C ILE A 27 7.53 9.37 -16.09
N GLY A 28 7.26 10.25 -15.12
CA GLY A 28 7.60 11.67 -15.24
C GLY A 28 9.10 11.91 -15.39
N ALA A 29 9.92 11.24 -14.59
CA ALA A 29 11.38 11.32 -14.72
C ALA A 29 11.87 10.82 -16.09
N ALA A 30 11.34 9.70 -16.56
CA ALA A 30 11.68 9.16 -17.88
C ALA A 30 11.25 10.12 -19.02
N ALA A 31 10.10 10.79 -18.87
CA ALA A 31 9.64 11.79 -19.84
C ALA A 31 10.58 13.02 -19.88
N GLU A 32 11.06 13.48 -18.72
CA GLU A 32 12.05 14.57 -18.65
C GLU A 32 13.41 14.19 -19.25
N GLU A 33 13.76 12.90 -19.24
CA GLU A 33 14.93 12.36 -19.96
C GLU A 33 14.72 12.26 -21.48
N GLY A 34 13.53 12.62 -21.99
CA GLY A 34 13.22 12.64 -23.42
C GLY A 34 12.79 11.28 -23.98
N LYS A 35 12.33 10.35 -23.16
CA LYS A 35 11.78 9.07 -23.61
C LYS A 35 10.54 9.28 -24.47
N SER A 36 10.40 8.45 -25.50
CA SER A 36 9.22 8.42 -26.37
C SER A 36 7.99 7.90 -25.64
N LEU A 37 6.80 8.14 -26.18
CA LEU A 37 5.54 7.66 -25.62
C LEU A 37 5.53 6.13 -25.47
N ASP A 38 6.06 5.41 -26.45
CA ASP A 38 6.12 3.94 -26.42
C ASP A 38 7.05 3.44 -25.31
N GLU A 39 8.21 4.08 -25.12
CA GLU A 39 9.13 3.76 -24.00
C GLU A 39 8.50 4.08 -22.65
N LEU A 40 7.74 5.18 -22.53
CA LEU A 40 7.04 5.53 -21.30
C LEU A 40 5.95 4.52 -20.97
N LEU A 41 5.22 4.05 -21.98
CA LEU A 41 4.21 2.99 -21.81
C LEU A 41 4.86 1.70 -21.31
N GLU A 42 5.94 1.26 -21.93
CA GLU A 42 6.68 0.05 -21.51
C GLU A 42 7.19 0.14 -20.07
N ILE A 43 7.75 1.30 -19.67
CA ILE A 43 8.22 1.55 -18.31
C ILE A 43 7.03 1.46 -17.33
N GLY A 44 5.91 2.09 -17.67
CA GLY A 44 4.71 2.12 -16.85
C GLY A 44 4.11 0.74 -16.65
N GLU A 45 3.94 -0.02 -17.72
CA GLU A 45 3.42 -1.40 -17.67
C GLU A 45 4.34 -2.31 -16.84
N ARG A 46 5.64 -2.21 -17.05
CA ARG A 46 6.61 -2.99 -16.27
C ARG A 46 6.54 -2.67 -14.78
N PHE A 47 6.45 -1.39 -14.40
CA PHE A 47 6.30 -1.04 -12.99
C PHE A 47 4.96 -1.52 -12.43
N SER A 48 3.86 -1.36 -13.16
CA SER A 48 2.52 -1.78 -12.74
C SER A 48 2.43 -3.29 -12.46
N GLN A 49 3.17 -4.10 -13.21
CA GLN A 49 3.26 -5.55 -13.00
C GLN A 49 4.11 -5.94 -11.79
N ASN A 50 4.95 -5.01 -11.29
CA ASN A 50 5.92 -5.26 -10.23
C ASN A 50 5.64 -4.45 -8.95
N VAL A 51 4.46 -3.88 -8.81
CA VAL A 51 4.00 -3.16 -7.61
C VAL A 51 2.73 -3.78 -7.06
N ALA A 52 2.65 -3.87 -5.74
CA ALA A 52 1.45 -4.27 -5.03
C ALA A 52 1.23 -3.34 -3.83
N THR A 53 -0.02 -3.00 -3.59
CA THR A 53 -0.45 -2.15 -2.47
C THR A 53 -1.56 -2.84 -1.70
N LEU A 54 -1.54 -2.69 -0.39
CA LEU A 54 -2.60 -3.12 0.49
C LEU A 54 -2.81 -2.05 1.56
N ALA A 55 -4.07 -1.76 1.86
CA ALA A 55 -4.43 -0.82 2.91
C ALA A 55 -4.93 -1.55 4.15
N VAL A 56 -4.81 -0.91 5.30
CA VAL A 56 -5.50 -1.30 6.54
C VAL A 56 -6.15 -0.07 7.16
N ALA A 57 -7.38 -0.21 7.65
CA ALA A 57 -8.08 0.80 8.43
C ALA A 57 -8.43 0.24 9.80
N MET A 58 -8.20 1.04 10.84
CA MET A 58 -8.52 0.73 12.25
C MET A 58 -9.65 1.63 12.78
N ARG A 59 -9.92 2.72 12.10
CA ARG A 59 -11.02 3.64 12.35
C ARG A 59 -11.36 4.36 11.05
N SER A 60 -12.64 4.55 10.79
CA SER A 60 -13.11 5.31 9.64
C SER A 60 -12.81 6.81 9.77
N CYS A 61 -13.03 7.52 8.69
CA CYS A 61 -12.95 8.98 8.63
C CYS A 61 -14.33 9.62 8.52
N THR A 62 -14.36 10.93 8.69
CA THR A 62 -15.58 11.74 8.68
C THR A 62 -15.84 12.33 7.30
N HIS A 63 -17.06 12.21 6.81
CA HIS A 63 -17.45 12.82 5.54
C HIS A 63 -17.53 14.35 5.68
N PRO A 64 -16.80 15.13 4.86
CA PRO A 64 -16.65 16.58 5.06
C PRO A 64 -17.95 17.37 4.88
N GLN A 65 -18.95 16.86 4.13
CA GLN A 65 -20.19 17.60 3.88
C GLN A 65 -21.23 17.45 4.99
N ASN A 66 -21.28 16.32 5.66
CA ASN A 66 -22.36 16.00 6.61
C ASN A 66 -21.90 15.53 7.98
N ASN A 67 -20.59 15.49 8.22
CA ASN A 67 -19.95 14.95 9.43
C ASN A 67 -20.33 13.49 9.76
N GLY A 68 -20.86 12.77 8.77
CA GLY A 68 -21.17 11.34 8.91
C GLY A 68 -19.94 10.49 8.78
N ILE A 69 -19.95 9.30 9.37
CA ILE A 69 -18.90 8.30 9.24
C ILE A 69 -18.99 7.69 7.83
N ILE A 70 -17.87 7.63 7.10
CA ILE A 70 -17.84 7.08 5.73
C ILE A 70 -18.08 5.57 5.74
N THR A 71 -17.45 4.86 6.68
CA THR A 71 -17.58 3.40 6.83
C THR A 71 -17.71 3.06 8.30
N ASP A 72 -18.72 2.28 8.66
CA ASP A 72 -18.86 1.80 10.03
C ASP A 72 -17.80 0.72 10.31
N LEU A 73 -16.84 1.04 11.16
CA LEU A 73 -15.79 0.15 11.63
C LEU A 73 -15.82 0.11 13.16
N PRO A 74 -16.32 -0.97 13.77
CA PRO A 74 -16.44 -1.08 15.23
C PRO A 74 -15.09 -0.96 15.94
N GLU A 75 -15.12 -0.46 17.17
CA GLU A 75 -13.92 -0.40 18.03
C GLU A 75 -13.30 -1.80 18.22
N GLY A 76 -11.99 -1.89 18.18
CA GLY A 76 -11.27 -3.16 18.30
C GLY A 76 -11.29 -4.03 17.05
N ILE A 77 -11.85 -3.53 15.93
CA ILE A 77 -11.85 -4.20 14.64
C ILE A 77 -10.98 -3.41 13.68
N MET A 78 -10.22 -4.10 12.86
CA MET A 78 -9.54 -3.52 11.70
C MET A 78 -10.05 -4.16 10.41
N GLU A 79 -9.92 -3.45 9.31
CA GLU A 79 -10.25 -3.97 7.98
C GLU A 79 -9.04 -3.87 7.07
N ILE A 80 -8.54 -5.02 6.62
CA ILE A 80 -7.48 -5.10 5.60
C ILE A 80 -8.13 -5.02 4.23
N GLY A 81 -7.56 -4.20 3.34
CA GLY A 81 -8.06 -3.98 1.99
C GLY A 81 -9.12 -2.89 1.88
N MET A 82 -9.37 -2.10 2.93
CA MET A 82 -10.28 -0.95 2.81
C MET A 82 -9.76 0.04 1.78
N GLY A 83 -10.63 0.40 0.83
CA GLY A 83 -10.31 1.38 -0.20
C GLY A 83 -10.28 2.81 0.33
N GLN A 84 -9.81 3.72 -0.52
CA GLN A 84 -9.61 5.11 -0.16
C GLN A 84 -10.90 5.88 0.06
N HIS A 85 -12.00 5.46 -0.55
CA HIS A 85 -13.31 6.07 -0.37
C HIS A 85 -14.20 5.29 0.62
N GLY A 86 -13.60 4.36 1.41
CA GLY A 86 -14.31 3.52 2.36
C GLY A 86 -14.88 2.23 1.78
N GLU A 87 -14.51 1.87 0.57
CA GLU A 87 -14.91 0.59 -0.03
C GLU A 87 -14.28 -0.55 0.75
N GLY A 88 -15.08 -1.52 1.16
CA GLY A 88 -14.60 -2.76 1.77
C GLY A 88 -13.77 -3.57 0.77
N GLY A 89 -12.82 -4.33 1.24
CA GLY A 89 -11.96 -5.06 0.32
C GLY A 89 -11.36 -6.36 0.79
N GLY A 90 -11.15 -6.57 2.04
CA GLY A 90 -10.41 -7.78 2.42
C GLY A 90 -11.01 -8.56 3.55
N GLY A 91 -11.77 -7.91 4.32
CA GLY A 91 -12.37 -8.53 5.46
C GLY A 91 -11.94 -7.94 6.78
N ARG A 92 -12.91 -7.93 7.67
CA ARG A 92 -12.79 -7.44 9.02
C ARG A 92 -12.22 -8.50 9.91
N GLN A 93 -11.33 -8.09 10.79
CA GLN A 93 -10.74 -8.97 11.81
C GLN A 93 -10.48 -8.18 13.09
N PRO A 94 -10.28 -8.86 14.24
CA PRO A 94 -9.86 -8.19 15.46
C PRO A 94 -8.58 -7.39 15.24
N LEU A 95 -8.50 -6.20 15.86
CA LEU A 95 -7.29 -5.40 15.87
C LEU A 95 -6.15 -6.18 16.54
N VAL A 96 -5.04 -6.31 15.84
CA VAL A 96 -3.82 -6.95 16.31
C VAL A 96 -2.69 -5.93 16.44
N SER A 97 -1.52 -6.36 16.93
CA SER A 97 -0.37 -5.48 17.09
C SER A 97 0.14 -4.94 15.74
N ALA A 98 0.88 -3.83 15.78
CA ALA A 98 1.53 -3.27 14.59
C ALA A 98 2.48 -4.27 13.93
N ASP A 99 3.18 -5.08 14.72
CA ASP A 99 4.10 -6.11 14.22
C ASP A 99 3.35 -7.25 13.50
N GLU A 100 2.23 -7.72 14.04
CA GLU A 100 1.40 -8.74 13.40
C GLU A 100 0.73 -8.20 12.12
N THR A 101 0.20 -6.98 12.17
CA THR A 101 -0.38 -6.31 11.00
C THR A 101 0.65 -6.17 9.88
N ALA A 102 1.85 -5.67 10.20
CA ALA A 102 2.91 -5.50 9.21
C ALA A 102 3.34 -6.84 8.59
N ALA A 103 3.51 -7.88 9.41
CA ALA A 103 3.89 -9.21 8.92
C ALA A 103 2.82 -9.79 7.99
N GLN A 104 1.54 -9.72 8.38
CA GLN A 104 0.42 -10.19 7.57
C GLN A 104 0.35 -9.46 6.22
N MET A 105 0.52 -8.14 6.22
CA MET A 105 0.48 -7.35 4.99
C MET A 105 1.66 -7.66 4.07
N VAL A 106 2.88 -7.80 4.59
CA VAL A 106 4.05 -8.22 3.80
C VAL A 106 3.81 -9.58 3.16
N ASP A 107 3.29 -10.55 3.91
CA ASP A 107 3.03 -11.89 3.38
C ASP A 107 2.04 -11.87 2.20
N LEU A 108 0.95 -11.10 2.31
CA LEU A 108 -0.03 -10.96 1.23
C LEU A 108 0.56 -10.27 0.00
N LEU A 109 1.33 -9.20 0.20
CA LEU A 109 1.97 -8.47 -0.90
C LEU A 109 3.00 -9.33 -1.63
N LEU A 110 3.81 -10.13 -0.90
CA LEU A 110 4.76 -11.04 -1.50
C LEU A 110 4.08 -12.22 -2.24
N GLN A 111 2.94 -12.70 -1.75
CA GLN A 111 2.15 -13.71 -2.47
C GLN A 111 1.67 -13.19 -3.83
N GLN A 112 1.32 -11.91 -3.93
CA GLN A 112 0.95 -11.28 -5.19
C GLN A 112 2.16 -11.08 -6.10
N LEU A 113 3.23 -10.50 -5.59
CA LEU A 113 4.41 -10.11 -6.36
C LEU A 113 5.26 -11.31 -6.82
N LYS A 114 5.25 -12.40 -6.05
CA LYS A 114 6.04 -13.62 -6.29
C LYS A 114 7.51 -13.29 -6.60
N PRO A 115 8.19 -12.55 -5.73
CA PRO A 115 9.57 -12.16 -5.97
C PRO A 115 10.49 -13.39 -5.97
N VAL A 116 11.63 -13.27 -6.65
CA VAL A 116 12.66 -14.28 -6.67
C VAL A 116 13.84 -13.87 -5.80
N ALA A 117 14.66 -14.84 -5.40
CA ALA A 117 15.84 -14.57 -4.58
C ALA A 117 16.77 -13.56 -5.25
N GLY A 118 17.13 -12.52 -4.52
CA GLY A 118 17.97 -11.42 -5.02
C GLY A 118 17.22 -10.22 -5.57
N ASP A 119 15.89 -10.27 -5.65
CA ASP A 119 15.10 -9.09 -5.99
C ASP A 119 15.29 -8.01 -4.92
N LYS A 120 15.45 -6.78 -5.39
CA LYS A 120 15.51 -5.59 -4.55
C LYS A 120 14.12 -5.03 -4.35
N MET A 121 13.83 -4.57 -3.13
CA MET A 121 12.50 -4.08 -2.79
C MET A 121 12.49 -2.58 -2.56
N LEU A 122 11.48 -1.92 -3.12
CA LEU A 122 10.98 -0.62 -2.68
C LEU A 122 9.91 -0.90 -1.62
N LEU A 123 10.01 -0.25 -0.45
CA LEU A 123 8.99 -0.31 0.59
C LEU A 123 8.49 1.10 0.93
N ILE A 124 7.19 1.34 0.78
CA ILE A 124 6.58 2.61 1.20
C ILE A 124 5.48 2.31 2.21
N ILE A 125 5.51 3.02 3.34
CA ILE A 125 4.39 3.09 4.28
C ILE A 125 3.75 4.45 4.11
N ASN A 126 2.52 4.46 3.61
CA ASN A 126 1.75 5.66 3.35
C ASN A 126 0.70 5.86 4.44
N GLY A 127 0.82 6.93 5.22
CA GLY A 127 -0.20 7.35 6.17
C GLY A 127 -1.47 7.84 5.47
N VAL A 128 -2.63 7.59 6.08
CA VAL A 128 -3.93 8.00 5.54
C VAL A 128 -4.63 9.06 6.38
N GLY A 129 -3.89 9.76 7.24
CA GLY A 129 -4.30 10.98 7.92
C GLY A 129 -4.21 10.97 9.44
N ALA A 130 -4.64 9.92 10.15
CA ALA A 130 -4.65 9.93 11.61
C ALA A 130 -3.56 9.08 12.27
N THR A 131 -2.86 8.22 11.53
CA THR A 131 -1.74 7.44 12.06
C THR A 131 -0.48 8.29 12.05
N THR A 132 0.13 8.48 13.20
CA THR A 132 1.29 9.35 13.34
C THR A 132 2.54 8.77 12.64
N HIS A 133 3.46 9.64 12.27
CA HIS A 133 4.74 9.23 11.65
C HIS A 133 5.52 8.25 12.55
N MET A 134 5.44 8.39 13.86
CA MET A 134 6.05 7.47 14.81
C MET A 134 5.44 6.06 14.71
N GLU A 135 4.11 5.95 14.66
CA GLU A 135 3.41 4.66 14.51
C GLU A 135 3.72 4.03 13.15
N LEU A 136 3.73 4.82 12.07
CA LEU A 136 4.12 4.36 10.74
C LEU A 136 5.58 3.85 10.72
N SER A 137 6.46 4.45 11.52
CA SER A 137 7.87 4.01 11.64
C SER A 137 7.98 2.64 12.34
N ILE A 138 7.10 2.35 13.29
CA ILE A 138 7.03 1.03 13.94
C ILE A 138 6.62 -0.04 12.92
N VAL A 139 5.61 0.25 12.10
CA VAL A 139 5.16 -0.63 11.01
C VAL A 139 6.27 -0.84 9.98
N TYR A 140 6.91 0.24 9.54
CA TYR A 140 8.03 0.19 8.58
C TYR A 140 9.17 -0.69 9.09
N ARG A 141 9.61 -0.47 10.34
CA ARG A 141 10.64 -1.29 10.99
C ARG A 141 10.31 -2.78 10.89
N LYS A 142 9.09 -3.16 11.25
CA LYS A 142 8.70 -4.58 11.22
C LYS A 142 8.60 -5.12 9.79
N ALA A 143 8.09 -4.34 8.85
CA ALA A 143 8.04 -4.74 7.45
C ALA A 143 9.46 -5.01 6.89
N CYS A 144 10.43 -4.14 7.19
CA CYS A 144 11.84 -4.38 6.82
C CYS A 144 12.38 -5.68 7.41
N MET A 145 12.15 -5.93 8.70
CA MET A 145 12.60 -7.16 9.36
C MET A 145 12.01 -8.40 8.69
N VAL A 146 10.71 -8.39 8.36
CA VAL A 146 10.06 -9.54 7.70
C VAL A 146 10.61 -9.75 6.29
N LEU A 147 10.85 -8.67 5.53
CA LEU A 147 11.46 -8.77 4.20
C LEU A 147 12.88 -9.34 4.28
N GLU A 148 13.68 -8.86 5.22
CA GLU A 148 15.06 -9.35 5.46
C GLU A 148 15.07 -10.83 5.88
N GLU A 149 14.22 -11.25 6.81
CA GLU A 149 14.03 -12.65 7.22
C GLU A 149 13.67 -13.57 6.05
N LYS A 150 12.98 -13.05 5.04
CA LYS A 150 12.64 -13.76 3.80
C LYS A 150 13.72 -13.67 2.72
N GLY A 151 14.83 -12.99 2.99
CA GLY A 151 15.99 -12.89 2.10
C GLY A 151 15.89 -11.76 1.05
N PHE A 152 15.06 -10.74 1.28
CA PHE A 152 14.95 -9.58 0.40
C PHE A 152 15.61 -8.34 0.99
N GLU A 153 16.28 -7.56 0.15
CA GLU A 153 16.91 -6.29 0.50
C GLU A 153 15.94 -5.13 0.20
N VAL A 154 15.65 -4.31 1.19
CA VAL A 154 14.96 -3.04 0.98
C VAL A 154 15.99 -2.00 0.55
N CYS A 155 16.09 -1.75 -0.75
CA CYS A 155 17.07 -0.80 -1.31
C CYS A 155 16.58 0.65 -1.30
N GLU A 156 15.29 0.88 -1.24
CA GLU A 156 14.66 2.19 -1.12
C GLU A 156 13.46 2.09 -0.19
N GLY A 157 13.33 3.02 0.73
CA GLY A 157 12.24 3.04 1.70
C GLY A 157 11.72 4.44 2.00
N ARG A 158 10.40 4.55 2.19
CA ARG A 158 9.71 5.82 2.48
C ARG A 158 8.63 5.63 3.53
N ILE A 159 8.51 6.62 4.40
CA ILE A 159 7.37 6.79 5.31
C ILE A 159 6.83 8.17 5.04
N GLN A 160 5.66 8.27 4.44
CA GLN A 160 5.08 9.54 3.98
C GLN A 160 3.55 9.48 3.97
N GLU A 161 2.93 10.63 3.84
CA GLU A 161 1.52 10.80 3.49
C GLU A 161 1.44 11.32 2.06
N ILE A 162 1.45 10.40 1.08
CA ILE A 162 1.45 10.73 -0.35
C ILE A 162 0.08 10.59 -0.99
N LEU A 163 -0.82 9.87 -0.33
CA LEU A 163 -2.22 9.68 -0.73
C LEU A 163 -3.05 9.47 0.55
N THR A 164 -3.68 10.52 1.05
CA THR A 164 -4.38 10.51 2.34
C THR A 164 -5.89 10.36 2.23
N VAL A 165 -6.53 10.03 3.34
CA VAL A 165 -8.00 9.88 3.47
C VAL A 165 -8.46 10.60 4.73
N GLN A 166 -8.66 11.92 4.65
CA GLN A 166 -9.11 12.71 5.79
C GLN A 166 -8.33 12.36 7.08
N GLU A 167 -9.03 12.02 8.17
CA GLU A 167 -8.48 11.58 9.45
C GLU A 167 -8.64 10.06 9.67
N GLN A 168 -8.57 9.25 8.63
CA GLN A 168 -8.64 7.79 8.77
C GLN A 168 -7.46 7.26 9.58
N ALA A 169 -7.73 6.44 10.59
CA ALA A 169 -6.68 5.72 11.30
C ALA A 169 -6.33 4.45 10.52
N GLY A 170 -5.13 4.41 9.97
CA GLY A 170 -4.67 3.33 9.12
C GLY A 170 -3.46 3.74 8.29
N PHE A 171 -3.09 2.88 7.38
CA PHE A 171 -2.00 3.12 6.43
C PHE A 171 -2.13 2.22 5.21
N GLN A 172 -1.39 2.54 4.17
CA GLN A 172 -1.19 1.69 3.01
C GLN A 172 0.27 1.23 2.99
N MET A 173 0.49 -0.04 2.71
CA MET A 173 1.81 -0.62 2.49
C MET A 173 1.98 -0.90 1.00
N ILE A 174 3.03 -0.38 0.42
CA ILE A 174 3.38 -0.56 -0.99
C ILE A 174 4.72 -1.29 -1.04
N ILE A 175 4.75 -2.39 -1.78
CA ILE A 175 6.00 -3.10 -2.11
C ILE A 175 6.11 -3.14 -3.63
N ALA A 176 7.28 -2.79 -4.15
CA ALA A 176 7.64 -3.03 -5.55
C ALA A 176 8.99 -3.72 -5.65
N ARG A 177 9.21 -4.46 -6.72
CA ARG A 177 10.46 -5.18 -7.01
C ARG A 177 11.09 -4.72 -8.33
#